data_a8c8d6f026f21b349d48775a2b4ad490
#
_entry.id   a8c8d6f026f21b349d48775a2b4ad490
#
_cell.length_a   1.000
_cell.length_b   1.000
_cell.length_c   1.000
_cell.angle_alpha   90.00
_cell.angle_beta   90.00
_cell.angle_gamma   90.00
#
_symmetry.space_group_name_H-M   'P 1'
#
loop_
_entity.id
_entity.type
_entity.pdbx_description
1 polymer ?
#
loop_
_entity_poly.entity_id
_entity_poly.type
_entity_poly.pdbx_seq_one_letter_code
_entity_poly.pdbx_strand_id
1 'polypeptide(L)'
;MKKIEQIERHILELRESLKNHALYYHLSDVQDIKIFMEKHIYAVWDFMSLLKALQQQLTCISIPWKPSYNAKTARFINEIVLGEETDVNENGIRKSHFEMYIEAMNEVGASTEKILHFVKSTNSIDDIVSRIQNSNLKKAEKEFLEFTFKTIETREVHKIAAAFTFGREDLIPDMFLAIIDKSNHNHENKFPKLSYYLNRHIELDGDEHGPLSLEMISELCGDDESKWDDVLQTSVEALKKRISLWDEITDEIKQRKPAYNIA
;
A
#
# COMPACT_ATOMS: atom_id res chain seq x y z
N MET A 1 22.13 -0.82 11.21
CA MET A 1 22.35 -1.93 10.24
C MET A 1 22.01 -3.30 10.80
N LYS A 2 22.65 -3.81 11.87
CA LYS A 2 22.37 -5.18 12.40
C LYS A 2 20.89 -5.42 12.77
N LYS A 3 20.17 -4.42 13.29
CA LYS A 3 18.76 -4.57 13.67
C LYS A 3 17.84 -4.65 12.44
N ILE A 4 18.07 -3.82 11.43
CA ILE A 4 17.34 -3.90 10.15
C ILE A 4 17.55 -5.27 9.52
N GLU A 5 18.78 -5.75 9.40
CA GLU A 5 19.09 -7.09 8.85
C GLU A 5 18.41 -8.23 9.63
N GLN A 6 18.22 -8.06 10.94
CA GLN A 6 17.46 -9.02 11.75
C GLN A 6 15.99 -9.01 11.40
N ILE A 7 15.37 -7.83 11.26
CA ILE A 7 13.97 -7.69 10.85
C ILE A 7 13.78 -8.30 9.46
N GLU A 8 14.59 -7.91 8.48
CA GLU A 8 14.51 -8.42 7.10
C GLU A 8 14.58 -9.94 7.05
N ARG A 9 15.47 -10.57 7.84
CA ARG A 9 15.53 -12.04 7.94
C ARG A 9 14.28 -12.66 8.53
N HIS A 10 13.65 -12.02 9.52
CA HIS A 10 12.43 -12.55 10.13
C HIS A 10 11.20 -12.44 9.20
N ILE A 11 11.15 -11.43 8.36
CA ILE A 11 10.03 -11.20 7.44
C ILE A 11 10.26 -11.82 6.05
N LEU A 12 11.44 -12.40 5.78
CA LEU A 12 11.83 -12.91 4.47
C LEU A 12 10.82 -13.91 3.90
N GLU A 13 10.38 -14.90 4.68
CA GLU A 13 9.42 -15.90 4.22
C GLU A 13 8.06 -15.28 3.85
N LEU A 14 7.61 -14.27 4.59
CA LEU A 14 6.37 -13.56 4.29
C LEU A 14 6.50 -12.72 3.01
N ARG A 15 7.64 -12.07 2.81
CA ARG A 15 7.95 -11.30 1.58
C ARG A 15 7.97 -12.24 0.37
N GLU A 16 8.67 -13.36 0.47
CA GLU A 16 8.73 -14.36 -0.61
C GLU A 16 7.34 -14.96 -0.90
N SER A 17 6.51 -15.19 0.12
CA SER A 17 5.12 -15.61 -0.04
C SER A 17 4.29 -14.59 -0.82
N LEU A 18 4.47 -13.29 -0.56
CA LEU A 18 3.80 -12.22 -1.30
C LEU A 18 4.33 -12.11 -2.74
N LYS A 19 5.64 -12.13 -2.94
CA LYS A 19 6.28 -12.04 -4.26
C LYS A 19 5.86 -13.17 -5.20
N ASN A 20 5.61 -14.35 -4.65
CA ASN A 20 5.23 -15.55 -5.40
C ASN A 20 3.75 -15.92 -5.19
N HIS A 21 2.91 -14.97 -4.77
CA HIS A 21 1.53 -15.25 -4.41
C HIS A 21 0.70 -15.77 -5.60
N ALA A 22 -0.21 -16.72 -5.29
CA ALA A 22 -1.08 -17.34 -6.29
C ALA A 22 -1.96 -16.34 -7.05
N LEU A 23 -2.29 -15.20 -6.43
CA LEU A 23 -3.08 -14.13 -7.04
C LEU A 23 -2.59 -13.76 -8.45
N TYR A 24 -1.28 -13.56 -8.60
CA TYR A 24 -0.70 -13.09 -9.87
C TYR A 24 -0.96 -14.05 -11.03
N TYR A 25 -1.01 -15.36 -10.77
CA TYR A 25 -1.32 -16.38 -11.78
C TYR A 25 -2.82 -16.46 -12.10
N HIS A 26 -3.67 -15.92 -11.22
CA HIS A 26 -5.12 -15.90 -11.41
C HIS A 26 -5.62 -14.65 -12.13
N LEU A 27 -4.81 -13.59 -12.25
CA LEU A 27 -5.12 -12.38 -13.03
C LEU A 27 -5.04 -12.66 -14.53
N SER A 28 -5.94 -13.46 -15.07
CA SER A 28 -5.86 -14.00 -16.42
C SER A 28 -6.82 -13.35 -17.43
N ASP A 29 -7.80 -12.60 -16.97
CA ASP A 29 -8.72 -11.86 -17.82
C ASP A 29 -9.12 -10.51 -17.21
N VAL A 30 -9.84 -9.70 -17.99
CA VAL A 30 -10.27 -8.34 -17.56
C VAL A 30 -11.17 -8.37 -16.31
N GLN A 31 -11.96 -9.42 -16.12
CA GLN A 31 -12.83 -9.51 -14.96
C GLN A 31 -12.02 -9.80 -13.69
N ASP A 32 -10.95 -10.57 -13.80
CA ASP A 32 -10.02 -10.80 -12.69
C ASP A 32 -9.33 -9.50 -12.27
N ILE A 33 -8.89 -8.70 -13.25
CA ILE A 33 -8.28 -7.38 -13.02
C ILE A 33 -9.27 -6.43 -12.34
N LYS A 34 -10.56 -6.42 -12.76
CA LYS A 34 -11.59 -5.61 -12.10
C LYS A 34 -11.75 -5.99 -10.63
N ILE A 35 -11.89 -7.29 -10.34
CA ILE A 35 -12.01 -7.78 -8.97
C ILE A 35 -10.78 -7.35 -8.15
N PHE A 36 -9.58 -7.53 -8.68
CA PHE A 36 -8.35 -7.10 -8.04
C PHE A 36 -8.37 -5.60 -7.75
N MET A 37 -8.62 -4.76 -8.76
CA MET A 37 -8.58 -3.31 -8.61
C MET A 37 -9.63 -2.78 -7.64
N GLU A 38 -10.85 -3.34 -7.63
CA GLU A 38 -11.93 -2.96 -6.71
C GLU A 38 -11.60 -3.22 -5.24
N LYS A 39 -10.67 -4.13 -4.97
CA LYS A 39 -10.15 -4.44 -3.62
C LYS A 39 -8.86 -3.70 -3.31
N HIS A 40 -7.94 -3.68 -4.27
CA HIS A 40 -6.63 -3.06 -4.08
C HIS A 40 -6.70 -1.55 -3.89
N ILE A 41 -7.71 -0.86 -4.45
CA ILE A 41 -7.90 0.58 -4.27
C ILE A 41 -7.95 1.01 -2.79
N TYR A 42 -8.43 0.16 -1.90
CA TYR A 42 -8.40 0.44 -0.46
C TYR A 42 -6.98 0.43 0.11
N ALA A 43 -6.09 -0.38 -0.46
CA ALA A 43 -4.68 -0.38 -0.10
C ALA A 43 -3.92 0.84 -0.66
N VAL A 44 -4.34 1.37 -1.81
CA VAL A 44 -3.84 2.66 -2.33
C VAL A 44 -4.25 3.81 -1.41
N TRP A 45 -5.48 3.80 -0.94
CA TRP A 45 -5.97 4.83 -0.01
C TRP A 45 -5.34 4.72 1.39
N ASP A 46 -5.14 3.52 1.92
CA ASP A 46 -4.55 3.32 3.24
C ASP A 46 -3.07 3.71 3.28
N PHE A 47 -2.35 3.50 2.18
CA PHE A 47 -0.98 3.97 1.99
C PHE A 47 -0.88 5.48 2.22
N MET A 48 -1.75 6.25 1.56
CA MET A 48 -1.81 7.70 1.74
C MET A 48 -2.09 8.09 3.20
N SER A 49 -2.91 7.31 3.91
CA SER A 49 -3.21 7.56 5.32
C SER A 49 -1.99 7.36 6.23
N LEU A 50 -1.19 6.30 5.99
CA LEU A 50 0.09 6.09 6.68
C LEU A 50 1.08 7.22 6.37
N LEU A 51 1.23 7.57 5.10
CA LEU A 51 2.12 8.66 4.66
C LEU A 51 1.74 10.00 5.31
N LYS A 52 0.45 10.34 5.34
CA LYS A 52 -0.02 11.57 5.98
C LYS A 52 0.19 11.54 7.50
N ALA A 53 0.04 10.38 8.15
CA ALA A 53 0.35 10.24 9.58
C ALA A 53 1.85 10.44 9.86
N LEU A 54 2.73 9.94 9.00
CA LEU A 54 4.17 10.20 9.09
C LEU A 54 4.49 11.68 8.82
N GLN A 55 3.85 12.30 7.81
CA GLN A 55 4.03 13.72 7.53
C GLN A 55 3.66 14.59 8.74
N GLN A 56 2.55 14.30 9.41
CA GLN A 56 2.12 15.01 10.61
C GLN A 56 3.14 14.94 11.76
N GLN A 57 3.84 13.83 11.90
CA GLN A 57 4.75 13.59 13.02
C GLN A 57 6.20 13.93 12.72
N LEU A 58 6.66 13.77 11.49
CA LEU A 58 8.06 13.90 11.09
C LEU A 58 8.37 15.22 10.39
N THR A 59 7.33 15.98 10.00
CA THR A 59 7.46 17.31 9.39
C THR A 59 6.71 18.36 10.20
N CYS A 60 6.70 19.60 9.75
CA CYS A 60 5.90 20.65 10.38
C CYS A 60 4.78 21.11 9.44
N ILE A 61 3.55 20.73 9.75
CA ILE A 61 2.32 21.17 9.06
C ILE A 61 1.51 22.16 9.89
N SER A 62 2.00 22.57 11.06
CA SER A 62 1.31 23.49 11.99
C SER A 62 1.74 24.94 11.79
N ILE A 63 0.88 25.86 12.25
CA ILE A 63 1.11 27.29 12.29
C ILE A 63 1.10 27.73 13.78
N PRO A 64 2.12 28.48 14.29
CA PRO A 64 3.35 28.92 13.61
C PRO A 64 4.31 27.78 13.24
N TRP A 65 5.03 27.92 12.14
CA TRP A 65 6.01 26.94 11.67
C TRP A 65 7.20 26.80 12.64
N LYS A 66 7.67 25.59 12.78
CA LYS A 66 8.91 25.26 13.48
C LYS A 66 9.73 24.26 12.62
N PRO A 67 11.08 24.32 12.66
CA PRO A 67 11.90 23.32 11.96
C PRO A 67 11.63 21.93 12.54
N SER A 68 11.60 20.92 11.67
CA SER A 68 11.54 19.51 12.05
C SER A 68 12.83 19.10 12.77
N TYR A 69 12.74 18.10 13.63
CA TYR A 69 13.91 17.58 14.36
C TYR A 69 14.96 17.00 13.41
N ASN A 70 14.55 16.29 12.37
CA ASN A 70 15.41 15.71 11.35
C ASN A 70 14.99 16.19 9.96
N ALA A 71 15.82 17.06 9.35
CA ALA A 71 15.55 17.63 8.04
C ALA A 71 15.64 16.59 6.90
N LYS A 72 16.45 15.52 7.05
CA LYS A 72 16.61 14.47 6.05
C LYS A 72 15.34 13.61 5.98
N THR A 73 14.86 13.14 7.13
CA THR A 73 13.62 12.38 7.23
C THR A 73 12.42 13.21 6.80
N ALA A 74 12.36 14.49 7.21
CA ALA A 74 11.30 15.40 6.79
C ALA A 74 11.29 15.62 5.27
N ARG A 75 12.47 15.75 4.65
CA ARG A 75 12.61 15.86 3.20
C ARG A 75 12.09 14.60 2.51
N PHE A 76 12.52 13.43 2.94
CA PHE A 76 12.10 12.13 2.41
C PHE A 76 10.57 12.00 2.41
N ILE A 77 9.93 12.25 3.55
CA ILE A 77 8.46 12.17 3.65
C ILE A 77 7.78 13.21 2.75
N ASN A 78 8.27 14.45 2.68
CA ASN A 78 7.67 15.48 1.83
C ASN A 78 7.87 15.18 0.33
N GLU A 79 8.95 14.53 -0.08
CA GLU A 79 9.18 14.11 -1.47
C GLU A 79 8.18 13.02 -1.88
N ILE A 80 7.93 12.02 -1.03
CA ILE A 80 6.89 11.02 -1.30
C ILE A 80 5.51 11.69 -1.35
N VAL A 81 5.18 12.56 -0.40
CA VAL A 81 3.90 13.30 -0.43
C VAL A 81 3.76 14.12 -1.70
N LEU A 82 4.82 14.77 -2.17
CA LEU A 82 4.78 15.53 -3.43
C LEU A 82 4.48 14.64 -4.63
N GLY A 83 5.10 13.46 -4.71
CA GLY A 83 4.83 12.47 -5.74
C GLY A 83 3.39 11.96 -5.65
N GLU A 84 3.01 11.43 -4.50
CA GLU A 84 1.71 10.80 -4.31
C GLU A 84 0.51 11.73 -4.51
N GLU A 85 0.60 12.98 -4.09
CA GLU A 85 -0.52 13.94 -4.19
C GLU A 85 -0.55 14.72 -5.51
N THR A 86 0.60 14.89 -6.19
CA THR A 86 0.71 15.84 -7.31
C THR A 86 1.64 15.40 -8.44
N ASP A 87 1.74 14.12 -8.69
CA ASP A 87 2.51 13.58 -9.82
C ASP A 87 1.85 13.92 -11.18
N VAL A 88 2.45 13.49 -12.26
CA VAL A 88 1.92 13.66 -13.62
C VAL A 88 1.38 12.33 -14.13
N ASN A 89 0.19 12.35 -14.74
CA ASN A 89 -0.35 11.20 -15.44
C ASN A 89 0.26 11.04 -16.85
N GLU A 90 -0.18 10.02 -17.59
CA GLU A 90 0.28 9.72 -18.96
C GLU A 90 0.07 10.85 -19.98
N ASN A 91 -0.73 11.85 -19.63
CA ASN A 91 -0.99 13.05 -20.46
C ASN A 91 -0.25 14.30 -19.95
N GLY A 92 0.63 14.16 -18.95
CA GLY A 92 1.34 15.30 -18.34
C GLY A 92 0.47 16.17 -17.41
N ILE A 93 -0.71 15.68 -16.99
CA ILE A 93 -1.63 16.41 -16.11
C ILE A 93 -1.34 16.03 -14.65
N ARG A 94 -1.26 17.04 -13.77
CA ARG A 94 -1.07 16.82 -12.31
C ARG A 94 -2.25 16.09 -11.69
N LYS A 95 -1.96 14.98 -11.01
CA LYS A 95 -2.93 14.14 -10.30
C LYS A 95 -2.26 13.41 -9.14
N SER A 96 -3.05 13.07 -8.14
CA SER A 96 -2.64 12.10 -7.12
C SER A 96 -2.61 10.68 -7.70
N HIS A 97 -1.78 9.81 -7.13
CA HIS A 97 -1.76 8.39 -7.49
C HIS A 97 -3.12 7.73 -7.25
N PHE A 98 -3.86 8.13 -6.22
CA PHE A 98 -5.23 7.69 -6.00
C PHE A 98 -6.16 8.04 -7.20
N GLU A 99 -6.10 9.30 -7.69
CA GLU A 99 -6.90 9.70 -8.86
C GLU A 99 -6.46 8.95 -10.13
N MET A 100 -5.16 8.75 -10.33
CA MET A 100 -4.65 7.96 -11.47
C MET A 100 -5.14 6.50 -11.39
N TYR A 101 -5.17 5.91 -10.19
CA TYR A 101 -5.71 4.57 -10.01
C TYR A 101 -7.22 4.51 -10.30
N ILE A 102 -8.00 5.50 -9.86
CA ILE A 102 -9.44 5.62 -10.20
C ILE A 102 -9.63 5.73 -11.72
N GLU A 103 -8.80 6.49 -12.42
CA GLU A 103 -8.86 6.57 -13.89
C GLU A 103 -8.52 5.25 -14.56
N ALA A 104 -7.51 4.52 -14.07
CA ALA A 104 -7.18 3.18 -14.53
C ALA A 104 -8.32 2.19 -14.26
N MET A 105 -9.00 2.26 -13.10
CA MET A 105 -10.20 1.47 -12.80
C MET A 105 -11.31 1.72 -13.81
N ASN A 106 -11.60 2.99 -14.12
CA ASN A 106 -12.62 3.36 -15.10
C ASN A 106 -12.25 2.85 -16.51
N GLU A 107 -10.98 2.92 -16.92
CA GLU A 107 -10.49 2.40 -18.19
C GLU A 107 -10.71 0.89 -18.30
N VAL A 108 -10.40 0.14 -17.26
CA VAL A 108 -10.62 -1.33 -17.18
C VAL A 108 -12.12 -1.65 -17.06
N GLY A 109 -12.94 -0.70 -16.61
CA GLY A 109 -14.37 -0.87 -16.34
C GLY A 109 -14.66 -1.51 -14.97
N ALA A 110 -13.76 -1.33 -14.00
CA ALA A 110 -13.99 -1.66 -12.59
C ALA A 110 -14.85 -0.60 -11.90
N SER A 111 -15.59 -0.99 -10.86
CA SER A 111 -16.46 -0.07 -10.13
C SER A 111 -15.66 0.80 -9.16
N THR A 112 -15.83 2.11 -9.27
CA THR A 112 -15.21 3.10 -8.36
C THR A 112 -16.19 3.64 -7.32
N GLU A 113 -17.47 3.30 -7.43
CA GLU A 113 -18.55 3.88 -6.62
C GLU A 113 -18.37 3.62 -5.11
N LYS A 114 -18.03 2.37 -4.76
CA LYS A 114 -17.89 1.97 -3.35
C LYS A 114 -16.78 2.71 -2.65
N ILE A 115 -15.58 2.76 -3.26
CA ILE A 115 -14.43 3.44 -2.66
C ILE A 115 -14.65 4.95 -2.58
N LEU A 116 -15.18 5.58 -3.63
CA LEU A 116 -15.45 7.02 -3.63
C LEU A 116 -16.49 7.39 -2.57
N HIS A 117 -17.54 6.57 -2.40
CA HIS A 117 -18.51 6.77 -1.32
C HIS A 117 -17.86 6.58 0.06
N PHE A 118 -17.05 5.55 0.23
CA PHE A 118 -16.35 5.26 1.49
C PHE A 118 -15.44 6.41 1.89
N VAL A 119 -14.56 6.86 1.00
CA VAL A 119 -13.63 7.98 1.25
C VAL A 119 -14.40 9.27 1.56
N LYS A 120 -15.41 9.62 0.75
CA LYS A 120 -16.22 10.82 0.95
C LYS A 120 -16.97 10.83 2.28
N SER A 121 -17.39 9.68 2.78
CA SER A 121 -18.13 9.55 4.03
C SER A 121 -17.22 9.48 5.27
N THR A 122 -15.89 9.36 5.09
CA THR A 122 -14.89 9.29 6.16
C THR A 122 -14.35 10.69 6.47
N ASN A 123 -14.59 11.18 7.69
CA ASN A 123 -14.24 12.56 8.06
C ASN A 123 -13.30 12.66 9.27
N SER A 124 -13.13 11.59 10.03
CA SER A 124 -12.35 11.59 11.25
C SER A 124 -11.62 10.26 11.45
N ILE A 125 -10.45 10.32 12.08
CA ILE A 125 -9.73 9.13 12.54
C ILE A 125 -10.49 8.41 13.65
N ASP A 126 -11.24 9.13 14.49
CA ASP A 126 -11.89 8.59 15.67
C ASP A 126 -13.06 7.63 15.34
N ASP A 127 -13.68 7.75 14.16
CA ASP A 127 -14.80 6.90 13.75
C ASP A 127 -14.43 5.89 12.64
N ILE A 128 -13.20 5.95 12.11
CA ILE A 128 -12.80 5.15 10.93
C ILE A 128 -12.90 3.64 11.18
N VAL A 129 -12.44 3.16 12.34
CA VAL A 129 -12.47 1.72 12.66
C VAL A 129 -13.93 1.23 12.74
N SER A 130 -14.81 2.00 13.36
CA SER A 130 -16.25 1.69 13.42
C SER A 130 -16.88 1.66 12.02
N ARG A 131 -16.50 2.59 11.15
CA ARG A 131 -16.96 2.62 9.75
C ARG A 131 -16.49 1.43 8.95
N ILE A 132 -15.23 1.05 9.10
CA ILE A 132 -14.69 -0.15 8.46
C ILE A 132 -15.51 -1.39 8.88
N GLN A 133 -15.73 -1.55 10.18
CA GLN A 133 -16.50 -2.69 10.73
C GLN A 133 -17.94 -2.74 10.21
N ASN A 134 -18.61 -1.59 10.10
CA ASN A 134 -19.99 -1.47 9.63
C ASN A 134 -20.11 -1.40 8.11
N SER A 135 -19.01 -1.41 7.36
CA SER A 135 -19.02 -1.39 5.89
C SER A 135 -19.40 -2.75 5.30
N ASN A 136 -19.67 -2.76 3.99
CA ASN A 136 -19.91 -3.99 3.23
C ASN A 136 -18.61 -4.62 2.69
N LEU A 137 -17.45 -4.21 3.20
CA LEU A 137 -16.17 -4.83 2.87
C LEU A 137 -16.12 -6.27 3.37
N LYS A 138 -15.36 -7.12 2.69
CA LYS A 138 -15.11 -8.47 3.15
C LYS A 138 -14.16 -8.49 4.35
N LYS A 139 -14.00 -9.67 4.94
CA LYS A 139 -13.25 -9.83 6.20
C LYS A 139 -11.81 -9.37 6.08
N ALA A 140 -11.08 -9.83 5.07
CA ALA A 140 -9.66 -9.50 4.94
C ALA A 140 -9.45 -8.02 4.56
N GLU A 141 -10.34 -7.41 3.74
CA GLU A 141 -10.33 -5.97 3.48
C GLU A 141 -10.50 -5.17 4.78
N LYS A 142 -11.48 -5.55 5.63
CA LYS A 142 -11.69 -4.91 6.94
C LYS A 142 -10.47 -5.02 7.84
N GLU A 143 -9.94 -6.23 7.99
CA GLU A 143 -8.78 -6.48 8.84
C GLU A 143 -7.53 -5.76 8.37
N PHE A 144 -7.35 -5.61 7.06
CA PHE A 144 -6.26 -4.86 6.45
C PHE A 144 -6.33 -3.37 6.80
N LEU A 145 -7.48 -2.76 6.59
CA LEU A 145 -7.71 -1.35 6.92
C LEU A 145 -7.69 -1.09 8.42
N GLU A 146 -8.32 -1.96 9.22
CA GLU A 146 -8.30 -1.82 10.68
C GLU A 146 -6.89 -1.88 11.24
N PHE A 147 -6.03 -2.74 10.72
CA PHE A 147 -4.63 -2.80 11.12
C PHE A 147 -3.96 -1.44 10.90
N THR A 148 -4.12 -0.86 9.71
CA THR A 148 -3.55 0.44 9.38
C THR A 148 -4.02 1.54 10.31
N PHE A 149 -5.33 1.69 10.48
CA PHE A 149 -5.87 2.80 11.27
C PHE A 149 -5.63 2.62 12.77
N LYS A 150 -5.69 1.40 13.31
CA LYS A 150 -5.29 1.11 14.68
C LYS A 150 -3.80 1.41 14.91
N THR A 151 -2.93 1.13 13.95
CA THR A 151 -1.51 1.50 14.02
C THR A 151 -1.34 3.02 14.05
N ILE A 152 -2.08 3.77 13.22
CA ILE A 152 -2.06 5.25 13.22
C ILE A 152 -2.58 5.81 14.55
N GLU A 153 -3.65 5.24 15.12
CA GLU A 153 -4.24 5.65 16.39
C GLU A 153 -3.28 5.51 17.58
N THR A 154 -2.32 4.57 17.53
CA THR A 154 -1.28 4.46 18.57
C THR A 154 -0.46 5.72 18.72
N ARG A 155 -0.31 6.51 17.64
CA ARG A 155 0.60 7.66 17.53
C ARG A 155 2.07 7.31 17.76
N GLU A 156 2.41 6.03 17.77
CA GLU A 156 3.79 5.53 17.90
C GLU A 156 4.45 5.54 16.51
N VAL A 157 5.20 6.60 16.25
CA VAL A 157 5.74 6.89 14.91
C VAL A 157 6.59 5.76 14.34
N HIS A 158 7.33 5.02 15.17
CA HIS A 158 8.13 3.87 14.73
C HIS A 158 7.24 2.70 14.24
N LYS A 159 6.05 2.49 14.83
CA LYS A 159 5.08 1.51 14.34
C LYS A 159 4.46 1.95 13.00
N ILE A 160 4.08 3.22 12.90
CA ILE A 160 3.55 3.79 11.65
C ILE A 160 4.59 3.67 10.53
N ALA A 161 5.86 4.02 10.83
CA ALA A 161 6.97 3.87 9.91
C ALA A 161 7.21 2.41 9.50
N ALA A 162 7.11 1.45 10.43
CA ALA A 162 7.22 0.03 10.13
C ALA A 162 6.11 -0.49 9.21
N ALA A 163 4.86 -0.12 9.48
CA ALA A 163 3.72 -0.46 8.63
C ALA A 163 3.87 0.16 7.23
N PHE A 164 4.34 1.40 7.14
CA PHE A 164 4.63 2.08 5.88
C PHE A 164 5.77 1.38 5.12
N THR A 165 6.94 1.28 5.71
CA THR A 165 8.14 0.74 5.04
C THR A 165 7.96 -0.72 4.65
N PHE A 166 7.87 -1.63 5.62
CA PHE A 166 7.87 -3.08 5.36
C PHE A 166 6.52 -3.61 4.88
N GLY A 167 5.42 -2.91 5.18
CA GLY A 167 4.07 -3.34 4.81
C GLY A 167 3.56 -2.74 3.51
N ARG A 168 4.21 -1.71 2.96
CA ARG A 168 3.75 -0.98 1.76
C ARG A 168 4.90 -0.65 0.82
N GLU A 169 5.70 0.36 1.12
CA GLU A 169 6.70 0.98 0.26
C GLU A 169 7.67 -0.02 -0.37
N ASP A 170 8.29 -0.85 0.46
CA ASP A 170 9.28 -1.84 0.07
C ASP A 170 8.70 -3.06 -0.71
N LEU A 171 7.36 -3.18 -0.77
CA LEU A 171 6.67 -4.29 -1.43
C LEU A 171 6.09 -3.90 -2.80
N ILE A 172 5.73 -2.63 -2.99
CA ILE A 172 4.96 -2.17 -4.15
C ILE A 172 5.68 -2.48 -5.47
N PRO A 173 6.99 -2.20 -5.63
CA PRO A 173 7.70 -2.51 -6.88
C PRO A 173 7.66 -3.99 -7.22
N ASP A 174 7.98 -4.87 -6.27
CA ASP A 174 7.99 -6.33 -6.48
C ASP A 174 6.59 -6.87 -6.85
N MET A 175 5.55 -6.36 -6.20
CA MET A 175 4.16 -6.74 -6.49
C MET A 175 3.74 -6.30 -7.89
N PHE A 176 4.05 -5.08 -8.28
CA PHE A 176 3.67 -4.54 -9.58
C PHE A 176 4.44 -5.22 -10.72
N LEU A 177 5.72 -5.49 -10.53
CA LEU A 177 6.50 -6.34 -11.47
C LEU A 177 5.86 -7.72 -11.61
N ALA A 178 5.46 -8.36 -10.50
CA ALA A 178 4.82 -9.67 -10.55
C ALA A 178 3.46 -9.64 -11.27
N ILE A 179 2.69 -8.54 -11.15
CA ILE A 179 1.44 -8.35 -11.90
C ILE A 179 1.73 -8.22 -13.39
N ILE A 180 2.73 -7.43 -13.79
CA ILE A 180 3.10 -7.24 -15.20
C ILE A 180 3.63 -8.54 -15.81
N ASP A 181 4.56 -9.21 -15.13
CA ASP A 181 5.26 -10.39 -15.64
C ASP A 181 4.37 -11.64 -15.72
N LYS A 182 3.53 -11.84 -14.71
CA LYS A 182 2.75 -13.09 -14.55
C LYS A 182 1.34 -13.01 -15.12
N SER A 183 0.78 -11.81 -15.26
CA SER A 183 -0.43 -11.62 -16.02
C SER A 183 -0.09 -11.70 -17.52
N ASN A 184 -0.24 -12.85 -18.14
CA ASN A 184 0.09 -13.18 -19.54
C ASN A 184 -0.64 -12.32 -20.59
N HIS A 185 -0.78 -11.01 -20.38
CA HIS A 185 -1.56 -10.18 -21.26
C HIS A 185 -0.82 -8.91 -21.65
N ASN A 186 -0.81 -8.62 -22.94
CA ASN A 186 -0.50 -7.35 -23.56
C ASN A 186 -1.40 -6.22 -23.00
N HIS A 187 -1.32 -5.97 -21.68
CA HIS A 187 -2.10 -4.91 -21.02
C HIS A 187 -1.66 -3.54 -21.48
N GLU A 188 -0.38 -3.35 -21.83
CA GLU A 188 0.18 -2.09 -22.30
C GLU A 188 -0.62 -1.46 -23.44
N ASN A 189 -1.02 -2.29 -24.44
CA ASN A 189 -1.82 -1.80 -25.56
C ASN A 189 -3.31 -1.68 -25.28
N LYS A 190 -3.81 -2.35 -24.21
CA LYS A 190 -5.25 -2.41 -23.92
C LYS A 190 -5.68 -1.47 -22.80
N PHE A 191 -4.80 -1.26 -21.81
CA PHE A 191 -5.05 -0.44 -20.63
C PHE A 191 -3.86 0.47 -20.35
N PRO A 192 -3.64 1.52 -21.17
CA PRO A 192 -2.48 2.40 -21.04
C PRO A 192 -2.41 3.13 -19.71
N LYS A 193 -3.54 3.50 -19.10
CA LYS A 193 -3.54 4.15 -17.79
C LYS A 193 -3.09 3.21 -16.68
N LEU A 194 -3.58 1.97 -16.67
CA LEU A 194 -3.15 0.97 -15.71
C LEU A 194 -1.65 0.67 -15.87
N SER A 195 -1.20 0.48 -17.12
CA SER A 195 0.20 0.21 -17.40
C SER A 195 1.10 1.37 -16.98
N TYR A 196 0.68 2.61 -17.26
CA TYR A 196 1.40 3.80 -16.82
C TYR A 196 1.50 3.85 -15.27
N TYR A 197 0.38 3.64 -14.58
CA TYR A 197 0.34 3.63 -13.12
C TYR A 197 1.31 2.62 -12.51
N LEU A 198 1.31 1.38 -13.01
CA LEU A 198 2.20 0.33 -12.50
C LEU A 198 3.67 0.64 -12.76
N ASN A 199 4.02 1.04 -14.00
CA ASN A 199 5.39 1.38 -14.37
C ASN A 199 5.91 2.61 -13.62
N ARG A 200 5.05 3.62 -13.40
CA ARG A 200 5.43 4.82 -12.67
C ARG A 200 5.86 4.53 -11.24
N HIS A 201 5.17 3.63 -10.53
CA HIS A 201 5.57 3.20 -9.17
C HIS A 201 6.87 2.39 -9.17
N ILE A 202 7.08 1.52 -10.17
CA ILE A 202 8.33 0.76 -10.30
C ILE A 202 9.52 1.71 -10.50
N GLU A 203 9.35 2.77 -11.29
CA GLU A 203 10.40 3.76 -11.54
C GLU A 203 10.73 4.63 -10.33
N LEU A 204 9.70 5.07 -9.58
CA LEU A 204 9.87 6.02 -8.47
C LEU A 204 10.38 5.33 -7.20
N ASP A 205 9.87 4.15 -6.89
CA ASP A 205 10.10 3.50 -5.59
C ASP A 205 11.37 2.61 -5.58
N GLY A 206 11.92 2.30 -6.78
CA GLY A 206 12.93 1.24 -6.93
C GLY A 206 14.31 1.55 -6.34
N ASP A 207 14.84 2.78 -6.43
CA ASP A 207 16.26 3.03 -6.18
C ASP A 207 16.57 3.91 -4.95
N GLU A 208 15.72 4.85 -4.56
CA GLU A 208 16.05 5.82 -3.50
C GLU A 208 15.20 5.68 -2.22
N HIS A 209 13.95 5.26 -2.33
CA HIS A 209 13.00 5.24 -1.21
C HIS A 209 13.30 4.13 -0.20
N GLY A 210 13.69 2.93 -0.66
CA GLY A 210 14.00 1.80 0.21
C GLY A 210 15.08 2.13 1.27
N PRO A 211 16.29 2.56 0.88
CA PRO A 211 17.34 2.91 1.83
C PRO A 211 16.96 4.02 2.81
N LEU A 212 16.23 5.06 2.35
CA LEU A 212 15.80 6.18 3.19
C LEU A 212 14.73 5.78 4.20
N SER A 213 13.82 4.88 3.83
CA SER A 213 12.80 4.36 4.74
C SER A 213 13.42 3.51 5.87
N LEU A 214 14.44 2.70 5.57
CA LEU A 214 15.17 1.94 6.57
C LEU A 214 16.00 2.84 7.51
N GLU A 215 16.57 3.91 6.97
CA GLU A 215 17.27 4.92 7.79
C GLU A 215 16.30 5.63 8.74
N MET A 216 15.12 6.04 8.24
CA MET A 216 14.05 6.62 9.07
C MET A 216 13.70 5.71 10.26
N ILE A 217 13.51 4.41 10.04
CA ILE A 217 13.24 3.45 11.12
C ILE A 217 14.39 3.40 12.11
N SER A 218 15.63 3.36 11.61
CA SER A 218 16.83 3.32 12.46
C SER A 218 16.93 4.55 13.35
N GLU A 219 16.61 5.73 12.83
CA GLU A 219 16.58 6.99 13.59
C GLU A 219 15.47 7.00 14.65
N LEU A 220 14.29 6.50 14.31
CA LEU A 220 13.14 6.47 15.21
C LEU A 220 13.32 5.51 16.39
N CYS A 221 14.01 4.40 16.15
CA CYS A 221 14.26 3.39 17.19
C CYS A 221 15.52 3.66 18.01
N GLY A 222 16.58 4.19 17.38
CA GLY A 222 17.87 4.39 18.05
C GLY A 222 18.34 3.12 18.76
N ASP A 223 18.67 3.23 20.05
CA ASP A 223 19.10 2.12 20.91
C ASP A 223 17.95 1.51 21.73
N ASP A 224 16.70 1.87 21.47
CA ASP A 224 15.53 1.39 22.21
C ASP A 224 15.08 0.02 21.68
N GLU A 225 15.42 -1.04 22.42
CA GLU A 225 15.07 -2.43 22.07
C GLU A 225 13.56 -2.64 21.98
N SER A 226 12.75 -1.98 22.83
CA SER A 226 11.28 -2.11 22.78
C SER A 226 10.72 -1.58 21.46
N LYS A 227 11.25 -0.49 20.94
CA LYS A 227 10.84 0.03 19.63
C LYS A 227 11.23 -0.92 18.49
N TRP A 228 12.39 -1.56 18.58
CA TRP A 228 12.79 -2.57 17.58
C TRP A 228 11.89 -3.80 17.59
N ASP A 229 11.45 -4.24 18.77
CA ASP A 229 10.48 -5.32 18.90
C ASP A 229 9.12 -4.92 18.32
N ASP A 230 8.67 -3.70 18.59
CA ASP A 230 7.44 -3.14 18.01
C ASP A 230 7.51 -3.06 16.47
N VAL A 231 8.64 -2.61 15.91
CA VAL A 231 8.88 -2.56 14.47
C VAL A 231 8.79 -3.96 13.86
N LEU A 232 9.43 -4.95 14.46
CA LEU A 232 9.36 -6.34 13.99
C LEU A 232 7.91 -6.87 14.01
N GLN A 233 7.22 -6.72 15.13
CA GLN A 233 5.84 -7.20 15.26
C GLN A 233 4.90 -6.52 14.28
N THR A 234 5.01 -5.20 14.13
CA THR A 234 4.18 -4.42 13.20
C THR A 234 4.46 -4.82 11.74
N SER A 235 5.73 -5.04 11.38
CA SER A 235 6.11 -5.50 10.04
C SER A 235 5.53 -6.87 9.70
N VAL A 236 5.65 -7.84 10.62
CA VAL A 236 5.09 -9.17 10.46
C VAL A 236 3.57 -9.12 10.30
N GLU A 237 2.88 -8.33 11.13
CA GLU A 237 1.42 -8.21 11.05
C GLU A 237 0.98 -7.53 9.75
N ALA A 238 1.65 -6.46 9.32
CA ALA A 238 1.38 -5.78 8.05
C ALA A 238 1.44 -6.74 6.85
N LEU A 239 2.49 -7.58 6.80
CA LEU A 239 2.67 -8.58 5.74
C LEU A 239 1.58 -9.66 5.78
N LYS A 240 1.25 -10.17 6.97
CA LYS A 240 0.16 -11.15 7.15
C LYS A 240 -1.19 -10.59 6.70
N LYS A 241 -1.51 -9.32 7.01
CA LYS A 241 -2.75 -8.69 6.54
C LYS A 241 -2.76 -8.53 5.01
N ARG A 242 -1.63 -8.22 4.40
CA ARG A 242 -1.50 -8.17 2.94
C ARG A 242 -1.70 -9.55 2.31
N ILE A 243 -1.10 -10.61 2.85
CA ILE A 243 -1.29 -11.99 2.39
C ILE A 243 -2.77 -12.37 2.48
N SER A 244 -3.42 -12.13 3.62
CA SER A 244 -4.84 -12.43 3.80
C SER A 244 -5.74 -11.68 2.79
N LEU A 245 -5.41 -10.42 2.47
CA LEU A 245 -6.11 -9.66 1.44
C LEU A 245 -5.93 -10.30 0.06
N TRP A 246 -4.71 -10.73 -0.29
CA TRP A 246 -4.41 -11.42 -1.56
C TRP A 246 -5.12 -12.77 -1.66
N ASP A 247 -5.17 -13.53 -0.55
CA ASP A 247 -5.91 -14.78 -0.47
C ASP A 247 -7.40 -14.57 -0.75
N GLU A 248 -8.02 -13.59 -0.10
CA GLU A 248 -9.45 -13.29 -0.29
C GLU A 248 -9.77 -12.87 -1.72
N ILE A 249 -8.91 -12.05 -2.35
CA ILE A 249 -9.05 -11.67 -3.76
C ILE A 249 -8.92 -12.90 -4.66
N THR A 250 -7.93 -13.75 -4.37
CA THR A 250 -7.69 -15.00 -5.13
C THR A 250 -8.90 -15.93 -5.07
N ASP A 251 -9.48 -16.09 -3.89
CA ASP A 251 -10.66 -16.93 -3.71
C ASP A 251 -11.88 -16.36 -4.43
N GLU A 252 -12.07 -15.04 -4.44
CA GLU A 252 -13.16 -14.42 -5.21
C GLU A 252 -13.00 -14.64 -6.71
N ILE A 253 -11.77 -14.51 -7.23
CA ILE A 253 -11.47 -14.78 -8.64
C ILE A 253 -11.75 -16.25 -8.99
N LYS A 254 -11.31 -17.19 -8.14
CA LYS A 254 -11.55 -18.63 -8.35
C LYS A 254 -13.04 -18.97 -8.33
N GLN A 255 -13.80 -18.40 -7.42
CA GLN A 255 -15.25 -18.65 -7.33
C GLN A 255 -16.02 -18.16 -8.56
N ARG A 256 -15.53 -17.16 -9.26
CA ARG A 256 -16.11 -16.69 -10.52
C ARG A 256 -15.92 -17.69 -11.66
N LYS A 257 -14.79 -18.41 -11.66
CA LYS A 257 -14.45 -19.38 -12.72
C LYS A 257 -15.05 -20.73 -12.33
N PRO A 258 -16.03 -21.27 -13.10
CA PRO A 258 -16.51 -22.62 -12.83
C PRO A 258 -15.32 -23.58 -12.90
N ALA A 259 -15.26 -24.53 -11.96
CA ALA A 259 -14.28 -25.59 -12.02
C ALA A 259 -14.45 -26.28 -13.38
N TYR A 260 -13.44 -26.18 -14.24
CA TYR A 260 -13.37 -27.05 -15.41
C TYR A 260 -13.25 -28.46 -14.86
N ASN A 261 -14.35 -29.21 -14.87
CA ASN A 261 -14.28 -30.65 -14.73
C ASN A 261 -13.43 -31.16 -15.90
N ILE A 262 -12.16 -31.50 -15.61
CA ILE A 262 -11.34 -32.31 -16.50
C ILE A 262 -12.00 -33.68 -16.49
N ALA A 263 -12.84 -33.95 -17.50
CA ALA A 263 -13.36 -35.26 -17.75
C ALA A 263 -12.31 -36.08 -18.49
#